data_80690c93ec6dad4fb60db39814961647
#
_entry.id   80690c93ec6dad4fb60db39814961647
#
_cell.length_a   1.000
_cell.length_b   1.000
_cell.length_c   1.000
_cell.angle_alpha   90.00
_cell.angle_beta   90.00
_cell.angle_gamma   90.00
#
_symmetry.space_group_name_H-M   'P 1'
#
loop_
_entity.id
_entity.type
_entity.pdbx_description
1 polymer ?
#
loop_
_entity_poly.entity_id
_entity_poly.type
_entity_poly.pdbx_seq_one_letter_code
_entity_poly.pdbx_strand_id
1 'polypeptide(L)'
;MHPSEIDWVIMGVYFAFVLGIGFALRRYMKTSTDYFLSGRSIPAWVAGLAFLSANLGAQEVIGMAASGAKYGMATSHFYWVGAIPAMVFLGVFMMPFYYGSQARSVPEYLKMRFDEKTRGLNAISFATMTVFSSGVSMYAMGLLLNLLLGWDFDTSVWLSAAIVLGYILLGGLTSAIYNEVLQFFLIVAGFAPLVFLGLKDLGGWQGLTERLTHVATSQGFASRAWSSTWSQMGHAASNPMGVEWFGVVMGLGFVLSFGYWCTDFLVVQRAMAAHSMSAARRVPLIAAVPKMLFPFLVIVPGMIAIASSTHMGASGFALPHKTDGTLNYDLSIPMMLSHYFPHGMLGLGLTALLASFMSGMAGNVTAFNTVWTYDIYQAYIHRGASDHHYLNMGRVATVFGIALSVAAAYVANHFNNIMDMLQLLFAFVNAPLFATFLLGMFWKRATGHGAFAGLLSGTAAAALHQALTLSRGSPVGIKGGWLAVLHLYPSEMAQNFWTAISAFTVCLTVTVGVSLVTRPRPEKELVGLVYSLTPRPSEAGRPWYARPAALGAAVLTVTLLLNFAFW
;
A
#
# COMPACT_ATOMS: atom_id res chain seq x y z
N MET A 1 -23.83 10.52 10.83
CA MET A 1 -22.92 11.48 11.50
C MET A 1 -23.50 12.86 11.37
N HIS A 2 -23.34 13.74 12.37
CA HIS A 2 -23.82 15.12 12.33
C HIS A 2 -22.67 16.07 12.72
N PRO A 3 -21.78 16.43 11.75
CA PRO A 3 -20.72 17.38 12.01
C PRO A 3 -21.29 18.75 12.38
N SER A 4 -20.68 19.41 13.37
CA SER A 4 -20.98 20.78 13.75
C SER A 4 -20.33 21.80 12.81
N GLU A 5 -20.68 23.08 12.95
CA GLU A 5 -20.05 24.16 12.17
C GLU A 5 -18.53 24.19 12.38
N ILE A 6 -18.04 23.93 13.59
CA ILE A 6 -16.61 23.87 13.90
C ILE A 6 -15.93 22.74 13.13
N ASP A 7 -16.56 21.57 13.02
CA ASP A 7 -16.04 20.43 12.27
C ASP A 7 -15.88 20.78 10.78
N TRP A 8 -16.86 21.47 10.20
CA TRP A 8 -16.81 21.95 8.82
C TRP A 8 -15.72 23.02 8.60
N VAL A 9 -15.52 23.92 9.58
CA VAL A 9 -14.45 24.92 9.51
C VAL A 9 -13.09 24.25 9.52
N ILE A 10 -12.85 23.25 10.37
CA ILE A 10 -11.59 22.50 10.42
C ILE A 10 -11.30 21.83 9.07
N MET A 11 -12.27 21.13 8.50
CA MET A 11 -12.14 20.52 7.18
C MET A 11 -11.89 21.55 6.09
N GLY A 12 -12.61 22.70 6.11
CA GLY A 12 -12.44 23.80 5.17
C GLY A 12 -11.03 24.42 5.21
N VAL A 13 -10.48 24.63 6.40
CA VAL A 13 -9.10 25.12 6.60
C VAL A 13 -8.09 24.13 6.01
N TYR A 14 -8.28 22.82 6.23
CA TYR A 14 -7.42 21.81 5.62
C TYR A 14 -7.44 21.86 4.09
N PHE A 15 -8.62 21.92 3.47
CA PHE A 15 -8.73 22.01 2.00
C PHE A 15 -8.09 23.30 1.47
N ALA A 16 -8.30 24.42 2.13
CA ALA A 16 -7.66 25.69 1.76
C ALA A 16 -6.14 25.60 1.80
N PHE A 17 -5.59 24.89 2.80
CA PHE A 17 -4.15 24.70 2.96
C PHE A 17 -3.58 23.79 1.84
N VAL A 18 -4.23 22.66 1.56
CA VAL A 18 -3.80 21.72 0.51
C VAL A 18 -3.82 22.36 -0.87
N LEU A 19 -4.90 23.07 -1.19
CA LEU A 19 -5.02 23.81 -2.46
C LEU A 19 -4.00 24.95 -2.53
N GLY A 20 -3.78 25.67 -1.42
CA GLY A 20 -2.79 26.73 -1.30
C GLY A 20 -1.37 26.25 -1.58
N ILE A 21 -0.95 25.10 -1.04
CA ILE A 21 0.35 24.47 -1.33
C ILE A 21 0.45 24.14 -2.82
N GLY A 22 -0.60 23.51 -3.39
CA GLY A 22 -0.64 23.17 -4.82
C GLY A 22 -0.47 24.41 -5.71
N PHE A 23 -1.18 25.49 -5.38
CA PHE A 23 -1.11 26.74 -6.12
C PHE A 23 0.24 27.44 -5.99
N ALA A 24 0.82 27.48 -4.78
CA ALA A 24 2.11 28.09 -4.52
C ALA A 24 3.25 27.37 -5.26
N LEU A 25 3.20 26.03 -5.32
CA LEU A 25 4.23 25.21 -5.97
C LEU A 25 4.11 25.12 -7.49
N ARG A 26 2.94 25.45 -8.06
CA ARG A 26 2.70 25.41 -9.51
C ARG A 26 3.74 26.16 -10.32
N ARG A 27 4.22 27.30 -9.82
CA ARG A 27 5.23 28.16 -10.49
C ARG A 27 6.60 27.51 -10.64
N TYR A 28 6.90 26.48 -9.86
CA TYR A 28 8.18 25.77 -9.91
C TYR A 28 8.17 24.56 -10.86
N MET A 29 7.01 24.17 -11.38
CA MET A 29 6.83 23.04 -12.30
C MET A 29 7.09 23.47 -13.75
N LYS A 30 8.37 23.64 -14.12
CA LYS A 30 8.80 24.11 -15.44
C LYS A 30 9.14 23.00 -16.42
N THR A 31 9.67 21.88 -15.91
CA THR A 31 10.10 20.72 -16.71
C THR A 31 9.30 19.47 -16.35
N SER A 32 9.32 18.46 -17.22
CA SER A 32 8.73 17.17 -16.91
C SER A 32 9.42 16.49 -15.72
N THR A 33 10.73 16.67 -15.56
CA THR A 33 11.48 16.15 -14.41
C THR A 33 11.04 16.81 -13.09
N ASP A 34 10.73 18.12 -13.10
CA ASP A 34 10.18 18.80 -11.92
C ASP A 34 8.79 18.23 -11.56
N TYR A 35 7.97 17.99 -12.57
CA TYR A 35 6.61 17.52 -12.37
C TYR A 35 6.54 16.05 -11.90
N PHE A 36 7.34 15.15 -12.47
CA PHE A 36 7.28 13.71 -12.21
C PHE A 36 8.27 13.22 -11.14
N LEU A 37 9.42 13.91 -10.91
CA LEU A 37 10.49 13.50 -10.00
C LEU A 37 10.94 14.60 -9.03
N SER A 38 10.21 15.71 -8.92
CA SER A 38 10.55 16.85 -8.03
C SER A 38 11.98 17.36 -8.21
N GLY A 39 12.53 17.31 -9.43
CA GLY A 39 13.91 17.69 -9.72
C GLY A 39 14.98 16.94 -8.92
N ARG A 40 14.64 15.84 -8.25
CA ARG A 40 15.52 15.09 -7.32
C ARG A 40 16.15 16.00 -6.25
N SER A 41 15.36 16.83 -5.60
CA SER A 41 15.85 17.86 -4.67
C SER A 41 15.34 17.69 -3.23
N ILE A 42 14.56 16.65 -2.94
CA ILE A 42 13.84 16.48 -1.68
C ILE A 42 14.79 16.01 -0.55
N PRO A 43 14.77 16.66 0.64
CA PRO A 43 15.50 16.20 1.81
C PRO A 43 15.05 14.80 2.28
N ALA A 44 15.97 13.99 2.83
CA ALA A 44 15.70 12.61 3.20
C ALA A 44 14.53 12.43 4.18
N TRP A 45 14.40 13.33 5.17
CA TRP A 45 13.33 13.23 6.16
C TRP A 45 11.95 13.59 5.57
N VAL A 46 11.88 14.59 4.69
CA VAL A 46 10.66 14.96 3.95
C VAL A 46 10.24 13.81 3.05
N ALA A 47 11.20 13.30 2.24
CA ALA A 47 10.94 12.14 1.38
C ALA A 47 10.56 10.89 2.18
N GLY A 48 11.13 10.70 3.40
CA GLY A 48 10.80 9.58 4.29
C GLY A 48 9.38 9.65 4.83
N LEU A 49 8.94 10.80 5.30
CA LEU A 49 7.56 11.00 5.74
C LEU A 49 6.58 10.91 4.58
N ALA A 50 6.92 11.45 3.42
CA ALA A 50 6.10 11.34 2.21
C ALA A 50 6.04 9.88 1.70
N PHE A 51 7.15 9.14 1.72
CA PHE A 51 7.21 7.72 1.39
C PHE A 51 6.23 6.91 2.25
N LEU A 52 6.17 7.20 3.55
CA LEU A 52 5.21 6.58 4.45
C LEU A 52 3.80 7.06 4.15
N SER A 53 3.58 8.36 4.06
CA SER A 53 2.26 8.98 3.91
C SER A 53 1.57 8.60 2.58
N ALA A 54 2.31 8.46 1.49
CA ALA A 54 1.76 7.98 0.22
C ALA A 54 1.10 6.57 0.35
N ASN A 55 1.59 5.76 1.28
CA ASN A 55 0.98 4.47 1.64
C ASN A 55 -0.18 4.63 2.64
N LEU A 56 -0.27 5.75 3.39
CA LEU A 56 -1.33 6.00 4.37
C LEU A 56 -2.69 6.37 3.73
N GLY A 57 -3.02 5.78 2.60
CA GLY A 57 -4.32 5.91 1.96
C GLY A 57 -5.42 5.10 2.67
N ALA A 58 -6.57 4.97 2.02
CA ALA A 58 -7.69 4.19 2.54
C ALA A 58 -7.28 2.75 2.88
N GLN A 59 -6.37 2.17 2.11
CA GLN A 59 -5.81 0.84 2.36
C GLN A 59 -5.19 0.70 3.75
N GLU A 60 -4.52 1.74 4.23
CA GLU A 60 -3.85 1.71 5.52
C GLU A 60 -4.81 2.04 6.66
N VAL A 61 -5.61 3.09 6.53
CA VAL A 61 -6.46 3.55 7.63
C VAL A 61 -7.74 2.70 7.70
N ILE A 62 -8.49 2.61 6.61
CA ILE A 62 -9.73 1.83 6.59
C ILE A 62 -9.44 0.33 6.50
N GLY A 63 -8.56 -0.08 5.57
CA GLY A 63 -8.28 -1.49 5.32
C GLY A 63 -7.59 -2.21 6.46
N MET A 64 -6.64 -1.56 7.15
CA MET A 64 -6.00 -2.16 8.32
C MET A 64 -6.91 -2.19 9.55
N ALA A 65 -7.77 -1.18 9.73
CA ALA A 65 -8.77 -1.22 10.78
C ALA A 65 -9.82 -2.31 10.51
N ALA A 66 -10.29 -2.43 9.28
CA ALA A 66 -11.18 -3.51 8.86
C ALA A 66 -10.53 -4.89 9.10
N SER A 67 -9.25 -5.04 8.75
CA SER A 67 -8.49 -6.26 9.00
C SER A 67 -8.26 -6.50 10.50
N GLY A 68 -8.04 -5.46 11.29
CA GLY A 68 -7.95 -5.54 12.75
C GLY A 68 -9.25 -6.03 13.39
N ALA A 69 -10.40 -5.56 12.91
CA ALA A 69 -11.70 -6.06 13.35
C ALA A 69 -11.95 -7.52 12.91
N LYS A 70 -11.60 -7.87 11.67
CA LYS A 70 -11.83 -9.19 11.08
C LYS A 70 -10.83 -10.26 11.54
N TYR A 71 -9.55 -9.90 11.68
CA TYR A 71 -8.43 -10.84 11.89
C TYR A 71 -7.64 -10.59 13.19
N GLY A 72 -7.94 -9.52 13.92
CA GLY A 72 -7.27 -9.18 15.17
C GLY A 72 -5.82 -8.73 15.03
N MET A 73 -5.05 -8.96 16.10
CA MET A 73 -3.65 -8.53 16.23
C MET A 73 -2.70 -9.20 15.21
N ALA A 74 -3.07 -10.35 14.67
CA ALA A 74 -2.34 -11.01 13.59
C ALA A 74 -2.15 -10.11 12.35
N THR A 75 -3.03 -9.14 12.12
CA THR A 75 -2.89 -8.10 11.09
C THR A 75 -1.59 -7.31 11.22
N SER A 76 -0.98 -7.22 12.41
CA SER A 76 0.30 -6.53 12.62
C SER A 76 1.46 -7.14 11.82
N HIS A 77 1.31 -8.37 11.34
CA HIS A 77 2.31 -9.02 10.48
C HIS A 77 2.53 -8.30 9.14
N PHE A 78 1.53 -7.53 8.66
CA PHE A 78 1.70 -6.64 7.50
C PHE A 78 2.83 -5.63 7.71
N TYR A 79 3.09 -5.24 8.96
CA TYR A 79 4.14 -4.31 9.37
C TYR A 79 5.40 -5.03 9.79
N TRP A 80 5.30 -5.86 10.84
CA TRP A 80 6.45 -6.39 11.57
C TRP A 80 7.13 -7.57 10.88
N VAL A 81 6.40 -8.35 10.08
CA VAL A 81 6.97 -9.43 9.26
C VAL A 81 7.15 -8.98 7.82
N GLY A 82 6.30 -8.09 7.33
CA GLY A 82 6.27 -7.65 5.94
C GLY A 82 7.00 -6.33 5.69
N ALA A 83 6.30 -5.20 5.96
CA ALA A 83 6.74 -3.87 5.53
C ALA A 83 8.13 -3.49 6.04
N ILE A 84 8.40 -3.66 7.33
CA ILE A 84 9.66 -3.20 7.94
C ILE A 84 10.89 -3.94 7.35
N PRO A 85 10.93 -5.29 7.27
CA PRO A 85 12.02 -5.98 6.60
C PRO A 85 12.18 -5.59 5.13
N ALA A 86 11.08 -5.40 4.40
CA ALA A 86 11.11 -4.98 3.00
C ALA A 86 11.67 -3.56 2.84
N MET A 87 11.28 -2.61 3.70
CA MET A 87 11.81 -1.24 3.68
C MET A 87 13.30 -1.19 4.00
N VAL A 88 13.77 -2.02 4.93
CA VAL A 88 15.21 -2.17 5.22
C VAL A 88 15.92 -2.73 4.00
N PHE A 89 15.38 -3.77 3.38
CA PHE A 89 15.96 -4.36 2.17
C PHE A 89 16.02 -3.36 1.01
N LEU A 90 14.96 -2.60 0.78
CA LEU A 90 14.94 -1.53 -0.22
C LEU A 90 16.06 -0.51 0.02
N GLY A 91 16.16 0.05 1.23
CA GLY A 91 17.13 1.09 1.55
C GLY A 91 18.58 0.62 1.49
N VAL A 92 18.85 -0.58 1.98
CA VAL A 92 20.21 -1.12 2.05
C VAL A 92 20.68 -1.69 0.70
N PHE A 93 19.81 -2.45 0.00
CA PHE A 93 20.23 -3.26 -1.15
C PHE A 93 19.71 -2.75 -2.49
N MET A 94 18.47 -2.22 -2.59
CA MET A 94 17.88 -1.90 -3.89
C MET A 94 18.01 -0.44 -4.32
N MET A 95 17.99 0.52 -3.39
CA MET A 95 18.11 1.94 -3.71
C MET A 95 19.38 2.31 -4.49
N PRO A 96 20.55 1.68 -4.28
CA PRO A 96 21.72 1.90 -5.13
C PRO A 96 21.45 1.69 -6.62
N PHE A 97 20.60 0.73 -6.98
CA PHE A 97 20.24 0.45 -8.39
C PHE A 97 19.19 1.44 -8.91
N TYR A 98 18.11 1.67 -8.18
CA TYR A 98 17.07 2.62 -8.61
C TYR A 98 17.61 4.03 -8.76
N TYR A 99 18.26 4.53 -7.73
CA TYR A 99 18.80 5.89 -7.75
C TYR A 99 20.06 6.00 -8.62
N GLY A 100 20.93 4.98 -8.58
CA GLY A 100 22.20 4.94 -9.31
C GLY A 100 22.05 4.82 -10.82
N SER A 101 21.05 4.06 -11.30
CA SER A 101 20.76 3.93 -12.74
C SER A 101 20.15 5.19 -13.36
N GLN A 102 19.73 6.17 -12.54
CA GLN A 102 19.03 7.37 -12.98
C GLN A 102 17.70 7.09 -13.72
N ALA A 103 17.14 5.89 -13.57
CA ALA A 103 15.83 5.56 -14.10
C ALA A 103 14.75 6.54 -13.58
N ARG A 104 13.77 6.85 -14.42
CA ARG A 104 12.65 7.75 -14.09
C ARG A 104 11.47 6.98 -13.48
N SER A 105 11.45 5.67 -13.70
CA SER A 105 10.41 4.77 -13.23
C SER A 105 10.96 3.37 -12.96
N VAL A 106 10.18 2.55 -12.26
CA VAL A 106 10.47 1.12 -12.05
C VAL A 106 10.46 0.33 -13.38
N PRO A 107 9.47 0.52 -14.29
CA PRO A 107 9.52 -0.10 -15.62
C PRO A 107 10.75 0.30 -16.45
N GLU A 108 11.21 1.55 -16.36
CA GLU A 108 12.41 2.00 -17.09
C GLU A 108 13.67 1.28 -16.59
N TYR A 109 13.79 1.03 -15.28
CA TYR A 109 14.88 0.20 -14.75
C TYR A 109 14.84 -1.23 -15.35
N LEU A 110 13.67 -1.83 -15.50
CA LEU A 110 13.54 -3.16 -16.12
C LEU A 110 13.96 -3.15 -17.57
N LYS A 111 13.69 -2.07 -18.34
CA LYS A 111 14.22 -1.90 -19.68
C LYS A 111 15.74 -1.88 -19.70
N MET A 112 16.36 -1.10 -18.80
CA MET A 112 17.81 -0.98 -18.71
C MET A 112 18.45 -2.32 -18.34
N ARG A 113 17.82 -3.08 -17.45
CA ARG A 113 18.32 -4.37 -16.98
C ARG A 113 18.04 -5.52 -17.95
N PHE A 114 16.90 -5.52 -18.59
CA PHE A 114 16.40 -6.60 -19.43
C PHE A 114 16.17 -6.13 -20.86
N ASP A 115 14.93 -5.77 -21.17
CA ASP A 115 14.53 -5.33 -22.51
C ASP A 115 13.22 -4.52 -22.49
N GLU A 116 12.83 -4.04 -23.68
CA GLU A 116 11.62 -3.24 -23.90
C GLU A 116 10.33 -4.04 -23.63
N LYS A 117 10.31 -5.36 -23.90
CA LYS A 117 9.12 -6.20 -23.69
C LYS A 117 8.80 -6.32 -22.20
N THR A 118 9.82 -6.55 -21.38
CA THR A 118 9.69 -6.63 -19.91
C THR A 118 9.23 -5.31 -19.33
N ARG A 119 9.77 -4.16 -19.82
CA ARG A 119 9.28 -2.82 -19.47
C ARG A 119 7.80 -2.66 -19.79
N GLY A 120 7.40 -2.97 -21.05
CA GLY A 120 6.02 -2.77 -21.50
C GLY A 120 5.01 -3.58 -20.71
N LEU A 121 5.30 -4.85 -20.45
CA LEU A 121 4.44 -5.71 -19.63
C LEU A 121 4.31 -5.19 -18.20
N ASN A 122 5.42 -4.77 -17.58
CA ASN A 122 5.37 -4.18 -16.25
C ASN A 122 4.62 -2.84 -16.22
N ALA A 123 4.84 -1.97 -17.21
CA ALA A 123 4.16 -0.68 -17.28
C ALA A 123 2.63 -0.84 -17.35
N ILE A 124 2.15 -1.79 -18.16
CA ILE A 124 0.71 -2.07 -18.29
C ILE A 124 0.14 -2.65 -17.00
N SER A 125 0.79 -3.68 -16.42
CA SER A 125 0.31 -4.32 -15.19
C SER A 125 0.34 -3.34 -14.00
N PHE A 126 1.40 -2.52 -13.89
CA PHE A 126 1.49 -1.49 -12.86
C PHE A 126 0.43 -0.40 -13.04
N ALA A 127 0.22 0.12 -14.26
CA ALA A 127 -0.82 1.11 -14.53
C ALA A 127 -2.21 0.57 -14.15
N THR A 128 -2.50 -0.69 -14.46
CA THR A 128 -3.75 -1.35 -14.07
C THR A 128 -3.88 -1.43 -12.54
N MET A 129 -2.83 -1.89 -11.85
CA MET A 129 -2.82 -2.00 -10.39
C MET A 129 -3.05 -0.65 -9.70
N THR A 130 -2.40 0.42 -10.15
CA THR A 130 -2.54 1.75 -9.57
C THR A 130 -3.94 2.33 -9.75
N VAL A 131 -4.62 2.04 -10.86
CA VAL A 131 -6.02 2.41 -11.08
C VAL A 131 -6.92 1.74 -10.04
N PHE A 132 -6.77 0.44 -9.81
CA PHE A 132 -7.56 -0.28 -8.80
C PHE A 132 -7.23 0.19 -7.38
N SER A 133 -5.96 0.39 -7.04
CA SER A 133 -5.54 0.93 -5.74
C SER A 133 -6.09 2.34 -5.49
N SER A 134 -6.13 3.18 -6.53
CA SER A 134 -6.76 4.50 -6.50
C SER A 134 -8.28 4.39 -6.34
N GLY A 135 -8.89 3.39 -7.00
CA GLY A 135 -10.32 3.10 -6.88
C GLY A 135 -10.75 2.71 -5.45
N VAL A 136 -9.88 1.99 -4.72
CA VAL A 136 -10.10 1.70 -3.29
C VAL A 136 -10.19 2.98 -2.46
N SER A 137 -9.27 3.93 -2.68
CA SER A 137 -9.32 5.23 -1.99
C SER A 137 -10.54 6.06 -2.40
N MET A 138 -10.94 5.99 -3.68
CA MET A 138 -12.15 6.62 -4.19
C MET A 138 -13.41 6.03 -3.55
N TYR A 139 -13.50 4.71 -3.45
CA TYR A 139 -14.56 4.00 -2.75
C TYR A 139 -14.68 4.45 -1.30
N ALA A 140 -13.56 4.46 -0.56
CA ALA A 140 -13.54 4.85 0.84
C ALA A 140 -13.97 6.32 1.05
N MET A 141 -13.55 7.21 0.16
CA MET A 141 -13.96 8.62 0.19
C MET A 141 -15.45 8.78 -0.15
N GLY A 142 -15.95 8.06 -1.15
CA GLY A 142 -17.38 8.00 -1.48
C GLY A 142 -18.22 7.50 -0.32
N LEU A 143 -17.77 6.42 0.35
CA LEU A 143 -18.43 5.87 1.53
C LEU A 143 -18.46 6.89 2.70
N LEU A 144 -17.37 7.62 2.93
CA LEU A 144 -17.30 8.65 3.96
C LEU A 144 -18.26 9.80 3.67
N LEU A 145 -18.30 10.32 2.45
CA LEU A 145 -19.21 11.40 2.06
C LEU A 145 -20.67 10.97 2.11
N ASN A 146 -20.99 9.73 1.73
CA ASN A 146 -22.31 9.16 1.92
C ASN A 146 -22.73 9.19 3.40
N LEU A 147 -21.84 8.79 4.31
CA LEU A 147 -22.10 8.82 5.76
C LEU A 147 -22.23 10.24 6.34
N LEU A 148 -21.43 11.19 5.83
CA LEU A 148 -21.39 12.56 6.33
C LEU A 148 -22.58 13.41 5.83
N LEU A 149 -22.87 13.29 4.53
CA LEU A 149 -23.81 14.16 3.83
C LEU A 149 -25.16 13.48 3.60
N GLY A 150 -25.26 12.16 3.81
CA GLY A 150 -26.46 11.38 3.48
C GLY A 150 -26.74 11.27 1.98
N TRP A 151 -25.77 11.61 1.13
CA TRP A 151 -25.89 11.52 -0.32
C TRP A 151 -25.75 10.08 -0.79
N ASP A 152 -26.32 9.77 -1.96
CA ASP A 152 -26.14 8.47 -2.57
C ASP A 152 -24.64 8.21 -2.89
N PHE A 153 -24.28 6.93 -2.98
CA PHE A 153 -22.90 6.52 -3.20
C PHE A 153 -22.33 7.07 -4.51
N ASP A 154 -23.13 7.09 -5.58
CA ASP A 154 -22.69 7.54 -6.90
C ASP A 154 -22.30 9.02 -6.89
N THR A 155 -23.17 9.88 -6.35
CA THR A 155 -22.89 11.32 -6.18
C THR A 155 -21.64 11.54 -5.32
N SER A 156 -21.49 10.76 -4.24
CA SER A 156 -20.34 10.85 -3.33
C SER A 156 -19.02 10.47 -4.02
N VAL A 157 -19.02 9.45 -4.86
CA VAL A 157 -17.83 9.02 -5.64
C VAL A 157 -17.46 10.08 -6.69
N TRP A 158 -18.43 10.62 -7.44
CA TRP A 158 -18.15 11.65 -8.44
C TRP A 158 -17.68 12.97 -7.83
N LEU A 159 -18.24 13.37 -6.69
CA LEU A 159 -17.74 14.54 -5.95
C LEU A 159 -16.30 14.31 -5.47
N SER A 160 -15.99 13.11 -4.95
CA SER A 160 -14.64 12.73 -4.55
C SER A 160 -13.66 12.85 -5.71
N ALA A 161 -14.03 12.37 -6.88
CA ALA A 161 -13.23 12.49 -8.10
C ALA A 161 -12.95 13.95 -8.46
N ALA A 162 -13.96 14.84 -8.38
CA ALA A 162 -13.82 16.26 -8.67
C ALA A 162 -12.87 16.96 -7.68
N ILE A 163 -12.98 16.66 -6.38
CA ILE A 163 -12.11 17.21 -5.33
C ILE A 163 -10.65 16.81 -5.60
N VAL A 164 -10.41 15.53 -5.83
CA VAL A 164 -9.06 14.99 -6.06
C VAL A 164 -8.44 15.55 -7.33
N LEU A 165 -9.23 15.64 -8.41
CA LEU A 165 -8.78 16.25 -9.67
C LEU A 165 -8.32 17.70 -9.46
N GLY A 166 -9.07 18.47 -8.68
CA GLY A 166 -8.79 19.88 -8.44
C GLY A 166 -7.41 20.14 -7.84
N TYR A 167 -6.92 19.29 -6.95
CA TYR A 167 -5.63 19.55 -6.30
C TYR A 167 -4.42 18.84 -6.96
N ILE A 168 -4.61 17.67 -7.62
CA ILE A 168 -3.49 16.94 -8.24
C ILE A 168 -3.01 17.62 -9.53
N LEU A 169 -3.93 18.17 -10.33
CA LEU A 169 -3.57 18.83 -11.60
C LEU A 169 -2.60 20.01 -11.45
N LEU A 170 -2.55 20.65 -10.27
CA LEU A 170 -1.86 21.94 -10.09
C LEU A 170 -0.36 21.79 -9.82
N GLY A 171 0.06 20.82 -9.02
CA GLY A 171 1.40 20.88 -8.42
C GLY A 171 2.33 19.68 -8.64
N GLY A 172 1.94 18.65 -9.39
CA GLY A 172 2.77 17.47 -9.65
C GLY A 172 3.27 16.77 -8.37
N LEU A 173 4.38 16.01 -8.49
CA LEU A 173 4.95 15.23 -7.40
C LEU A 173 5.44 16.09 -6.21
N THR A 174 6.00 17.26 -6.46
CA THR A 174 6.50 18.15 -5.38
C THR A 174 5.36 18.57 -4.45
N SER A 175 4.22 18.97 -5.01
CA SER A 175 3.03 19.31 -4.23
C SER A 175 2.49 18.11 -3.47
N ALA A 176 2.47 16.93 -4.09
CA ALA A 176 2.07 15.69 -3.44
C ALA A 176 2.96 15.42 -2.22
N ILE A 177 4.29 15.45 -2.36
CA ILE A 177 5.25 15.18 -1.28
C ILE A 177 5.05 16.10 -0.08
N TYR A 178 4.93 17.41 -0.28
CA TYR A 178 4.74 18.36 0.84
C TYR A 178 3.37 18.23 1.49
N ASN A 179 2.31 17.98 0.71
CA ASN A 179 0.99 17.67 1.26
C ASN A 179 1.01 16.35 2.05
N GLU A 180 1.70 15.33 1.56
CA GLU A 180 1.85 14.03 2.24
C GLU A 180 2.51 14.17 3.62
N VAL A 181 3.49 15.08 3.78
CA VAL A 181 4.08 15.37 5.09
C VAL A 181 3.06 16.00 6.04
N LEU A 182 2.28 16.99 5.58
CA LEU A 182 1.20 17.57 6.39
C LEU A 182 0.15 16.50 6.78
N GLN A 183 -0.26 15.70 5.80
CA GLN A 183 -1.24 14.64 5.97
C GLN A 183 -0.78 13.57 6.97
N PHE A 184 0.50 13.22 6.99
CA PHE A 184 1.06 12.32 8.00
C PHE A 184 0.78 12.82 9.42
N PHE A 185 1.09 14.09 9.72
CA PHE A 185 0.84 14.65 11.05
C PHE A 185 -0.64 14.74 11.38
N LEU A 186 -1.49 15.08 10.42
CA LEU A 186 -2.95 15.12 10.61
C LEU A 186 -3.53 13.73 10.89
N ILE A 187 -3.05 12.69 10.19
CA ILE A 187 -3.49 11.31 10.41
C ILE A 187 -3.12 10.85 11.83
N VAL A 188 -1.88 11.11 12.26
CA VAL A 188 -1.44 10.78 13.62
C VAL A 188 -2.25 11.55 14.66
N ALA A 189 -2.40 12.86 14.49
CA ALA A 189 -3.16 13.72 15.42
C ALA A 189 -4.66 13.35 15.49
N GLY A 190 -5.25 12.93 14.36
CA GLY A 190 -6.66 12.57 14.29
C GLY A 190 -6.97 11.19 14.87
N PHE A 191 -6.06 10.21 14.74
CA PHE A 191 -6.37 8.84 15.18
C PHE A 191 -5.76 8.46 16.54
N ALA A 192 -4.69 9.09 17.00
CA ALA A 192 -4.14 8.80 18.33
C ALA A 192 -5.16 9.03 19.46
N PRO A 193 -5.93 10.14 19.49
CA PRO A 193 -7.00 10.30 20.48
C PRO A 193 -8.09 9.23 20.39
N LEU A 194 -8.41 8.74 19.17
CA LEU A 194 -9.42 7.70 18.97
C LEU A 194 -9.04 6.40 19.66
N VAL A 195 -7.77 5.98 19.52
CA VAL A 195 -7.23 4.80 20.21
C VAL A 195 -7.30 4.98 21.71
N PHE A 196 -6.87 6.14 22.20
CA PHE A 196 -6.87 6.43 23.64
C PHE A 196 -8.29 6.40 24.24
N LEU A 197 -9.25 7.07 23.60
CA LEU A 197 -10.64 7.11 24.07
C LEU A 197 -11.29 5.73 24.02
N GLY A 198 -11.10 4.99 22.92
CA GLY A 198 -11.64 3.64 22.78
C GLY A 198 -11.05 2.66 23.80
N LEU A 199 -9.73 2.69 24.04
CA LEU A 199 -9.11 1.88 25.08
C LEU A 199 -9.59 2.27 26.48
N LYS A 200 -9.73 3.57 26.77
CA LYS A 200 -10.23 4.05 28.06
C LYS A 200 -11.65 3.54 28.34
N ASP A 201 -12.54 3.55 27.35
CA ASP A 201 -13.90 3.05 27.45
C ASP A 201 -13.98 1.55 27.74
N LEU A 202 -13.04 0.79 27.18
CA LEU A 202 -12.97 -0.66 27.36
C LEU A 202 -12.27 -1.10 28.67
N GLY A 203 -11.71 -0.18 29.46
CA GLY A 203 -10.91 -0.50 30.65
C GLY A 203 -9.42 -0.79 30.33
N GLY A 204 -8.88 -0.15 29.29
CA GLY A 204 -7.49 -0.29 28.85
C GLY A 204 -7.25 -1.54 28.00
N TRP A 205 -5.98 -1.89 27.87
CA TRP A 205 -5.55 -3.07 27.09
C TRP A 205 -6.11 -4.38 27.65
N GLN A 206 -6.19 -4.51 28.98
CA GLN A 206 -6.73 -5.70 29.63
C GLN A 206 -8.22 -5.87 29.28
N GLY A 207 -9.03 -4.83 29.41
CA GLY A 207 -10.45 -4.89 29.08
C GLY A 207 -10.69 -5.16 27.60
N LEU A 208 -9.86 -4.61 26.70
CA LEU A 208 -9.89 -4.97 25.28
C LEU A 208 -9.63 -6.47 25.07
N THR A 209 -8.57 -7.03 25.67
CA THR A 209 -8.22 -8.44 25.50
C THR A 209 -9.27 -9.39 26.07
N GLU A 210 -9.92 -9.05 27.17
CA GLU A 210 -11.04 -9.79 27.75
C GLU A 210 -12.23 -9.85 26.77
N ARG A 211 -12.63 -8.71 26.19
CA ARG A 211 -13.72 -8.65 25.19
C ARG A 211 -13.37 -9.39 23.91
N LEU A 212 -12.12 -9.28 23.44
CA LEU A 212 -11.65 -10.04 22.27
C LEU A 212 -11.63 -11.55 22.52
N THR A 213 -11.45 -11.98 23.77
CA THR A 213 -11.63 -13.40 24.15
C THR A 213 -13.08 -13.87 23.92
N HIS A 214 -14.07 -13.04 24.23
CA HIS A 214 -15.46 -13.34 23.92
C HIS A 214 -15.73 -13.36 22.41
N VAL A 215 -15.16 -12.42 21.65
CA VAL A 215 -15.22 -12.45 20.16
C VAL A 215 -14.66 -13.77 19.63
N ALA A 216 -13.48 -14.18 20.10
CA ALA A 216 -12.82 -15.40 19.64
C ALA A 216 -13.66 -16.65 19.95
N THR A 217 -14.10 -16.79 21.20
CA THR A 217 -14.86 -17.98 21.65
C THR A 217 -16.25 -18.07 21.00
N SER A 218 -16.93 -16.94 20.77
CA SER A 218 -18.21 -16.93 20.07
C SER A 218 -18.12 -17.37 18.60
N GLN A 219 -16.95 -17.24 17.99
CA GLN A 219 -16.66 -17.69 16.64
C GLN A 219 -15.96 -19.07 16.59
N GLY A 220 -15.83 -19.75 17.72
CA GLY A 220 -15.23 -21.09 17.81
C GLY A 220 -13.70 -21.13 17.80
N PHE A 221 -13.02 -20.00 18.03
CA PHE A 221 -11.56 -19.90 18.12
C PHE A 221 -11.06 -19.93 19.58
N ALA A 222 -9.77 -20.18 19.75
CA ALA A 222 -9.11 -20.09 21.06
C ALA A 222 -9.15 -18.64 21.61
N SER A 223 -9.17 -18.49 22.92
CA SER A 223 -9.33 -17.20 23.62
C SER A 223 -8.37 -16.08 23.16
N ARG A 224 -7.13 -16.43 22.77
CA ARG A 224 -6.12 -15.47 22.31
C ARG A 224 -6.09 -15.23 20.80
N ALA A 225 -7.01 -15.78 20.01
CA ALA A 225 -6.96 -15.73 18.55
C ALA A 225 -7.00 -14.30 17.97
N TRP A 226 -7.69 -13.35 18.64
CA TRP A 226 -7.73 -11.93 18.23
C TRP A 226 -6.66 -11.06 18.88
N SER A 227 -6.08 -11.47 20.02
CA SER A 227 -5.18 -10.63 20.82
C SER A 227 -3.70 -10.97 20.70
N SER A 228 -3.34 -12.10 20.05
CA SER A 228 -1.95 -12.49 19.83
C SER A 228 -1.58 -12.46 18.34
N THR A 229 -0.28 -12.33 18.06
CA THR A 229 0.24 -12.33 16.69
C THR A 229 0.56 -13.74 16.20
N TRP A 230 1.25 -14.56 16.98
CA TRP A 230 1.78 -15.86 16.56
C TRP A 230 1.14 -17.09 17.20
N SER A 231 0.55 -16.98 18.38
CA SER A 231 0.17 -18.13 19.19
C SER A 231 -0.84 -19.09 18.53
N GLN A 232 -1.56 -18.65 17.50
CA GLN A 232 -2.57 -19.43 16.79
C GLN A 232 -2.20 -19.71 15.33
N MET A 233 -0.94 -19.44 14.91
CA MET A 233 -0.48 -19.58 13.52
C MET A 233 0.04 -20.99 13.18
N GLY A 234 -0.12 -21.99 14.07
CA GLY A 234 0.28 -23.39 13.80
C GLY A 234 -0.58 -24.07 12.74
N HIS A 235 -1.88 -23.76 12.70
CA HIS A 235 -2.82 -24.31 11.73
C HIS A 235 -3.77 -23.22 11.22
N ALA A 236 -4.09 -23.28 9.94
CA ALA A 236 -4.98 -22.31 9.29
C ALA A 236 -6.38 -22.22 9.94
N ALA A 237 -6.91 -23.33 10.44
CA ALA A 237 -8.21 -23.36 11.11
C ALA A 237 -8.20 -22.79 12.54
N SER A 238 -7.04 -22.50 13.13
CA SER A 238 -6.89 -22.07 14.52
C SER A 238 -6.96 -20.57 14.71
N ASN A 239 -6.90 -19.79 13.63
CA ASN A 239 -6.85 -18.32 13.70
C ASN A 239 -7.82 -17.69 12.69
N PRO A 240 -8.32 -16.47 12.99
CA PRO A 240 -9.32 -15.81 12.13
C PRO A 240 -8.77 -15.42 10.76
N MET A 241 -7.46 -15.23 10.62
CA MET A 241 -6.83 -14.95 9.32
C MET A 241 -6.85 -16.18 8.40
N GLY A 242 -7.00 -17.39 8.95
CA GLY A 242 -7.08 -18.63 8.18
C GLY A 242 -5.76 -19.01 7.52
N VAL A 243 -4.62 -18.60 8.08
CA VAL A 243 -3.28 -18.76 7.48
C VAL A 243 -2.33 -19.41 8.49
N GLU A 244 -1.49 -20.30 8.02
CA GLU A 244 -0.40 -20.87 8.80
C GLU A 244 0.81 -19.92 8.81
N TRP A 245 1.72 -20.11 9.78
CA TRP A 245 2.96 -19.32 9.89
C TRP A 245 3.75 -19.23 8.58
N PHE A 246 3.79 -20.32 7.78
CA PHE A 246 4.46 -20.34 6.49
C PHE A 246 3.81 -19.39 5.48
N GLY A 247 2.47 -19.38 5.39
CA GLY A 247 1.73 -18.44 4.54
C GLY A 247 1.94 -16.99 4.97
N VAL A 248 2.04 -16.73 6.29
CA VAL A 248 2.36 -15.39 6.81
C VAL A 248 3.79 -14.98 6.43
N VAL A 249 4.78 -15.82 6.68
CA VAL A 249 6.20 -15.48 6.44
C VAL A 249 6.51 -15.40 4.94
N MET A 250 6.09 -16.40 4.16
CA MET A 250 6.39 -16.46 2.73
C MET A 250 5.40 -15.63 1.90
N GLY A 251 4.09 -15.80 2.10
CA GLY A 251 3.09 -15.12 1.28
C GLY A 251 3.01 -13.63 1.59
N LEU A 252 2.69 -13.28 2.83
CA LEU A 252 2.61 -11.89 3.25
C LEU A 252 3.98 -11.25 3.40
N GLY A 253 4.85 -11.86 4.21
CA GLY A 253 6.14 -11.28 4.60
C GLY A 253 7.07 -11.11 3.41
N PHE A 254 7.48 -12.22 2.80
CA PHE A 254 8.50 -12.20 1.75
C PHE A 254 7.94 -11.81 0.38
N VAL A 255 6.83 -12.40 -0.08
CA VAL A 255 6.37 -12.18 -1.45
C VAL A 255 5.61 -10.86 -1.59
N LEU A 256 4.49 -10.69 -0.88
CA LEU A 256 3.61 -9.54 -1.07
C LEU A 256 4.22 -8.24 -0.54
N SER A 257 4.81 -8.27 0.65
CA SER A 257 5.37 -7.04 1.24
C SER A 257 6.64 -6.58 0.54
N PHE A 258 7.57 -7.48 0.20
CA PHE A 258 8.73 -7.09 -0.61
C PHE A 258 8.30 -6.70 -2.02
N GLY A 259 7.32 -7.38 -2.59
CA GLY A 259 6.71 -6.99 -3.86
C GLY A 259 6.21 -5.55 -3.82
N TYR A 260 5.43 -5.19 -2.83
CA TYR A 260 4.92 -3.83 -2.68
C TYR A 260 6.03 -2.82 -2.36
N TRP A 261 6.72 -2.97 -1.22
CA TRP A 261 7.67 -1.95 -0.74
C TRP A 261 8.91 -1.79 -1.60
N CYS A 262 9.34 -2.83 -2.31
CA CYS A 262 10.57 -2.80 -3.11
C CYS A 262 10.33 -2.51 -4.59
N THR A 263 9.14 -2.75 -5.13
CA THR A 263 8.90 -2.66 -6.58
C THR A 263 7.72 -1.78 -6.98
N ASP A 264 6.87 -1.40 -6.03
CA ASP A 264 5.78 -0.47 -6.32
C ASP A 264 6.31 0.95 -6.52
N PHE A 265 6.11 1.48 -7.72
CA PHE A 265 6.64 2.80 -8.07
C PHE A 265 6.00 3.93 -7.24
N LEU A 266 4.78 3.76 -6.73
CA LEU A 266 4.14 4.73 -5.84
C LEU A 266 5.07 5.11 -4.67
N VAL A 267 5.63 4.14 -3.97
CA VAL A 267 6.51 4.39 -2.82
C VAL A 267 7.96 4.66 -3.24
N VAL A 268 8.49 3.87 -4.19
CA VAL A 268 9.87 4.01 -4.68
C VAL A 268 10.12 5.39 -5.29
N GLN A 269 9.14 5.99 -5.96
CA GLN A 269 9.21 7.33 -6.56
C GLN A 269 9.63 8.41 -5.54
N ARG A 270 9.10 8.35 -4.29
CA ARG A 270 9.47 9.31 -3.23
C ARG A 270 10.94 9.19 -2.84
N ALA A 271 11.46 7.96 -2.77
CA ALA A 271 12.87 7.74 -2.50
C ALA A 271 13.77 8.20 -3.67
N MET A 272 13.31 8.00 -4.92
CA MET A 272 14.02 8.48 -6.12
C MET A 272 14.02 10.01 -6.25
N ALA A 273 13.07 10.71 -5.63
CA ALA A 273 13.02 12.17 -5.58
C ALA A 273 14.02 12.81 -4.61
N ALA A 274 14.73 12.02 -3.80
CA ALA A 274 15.70 12.52 -2.82
C ALA A 274 16.93 13.19 -3.48
N HIS A 275 17.53 14.16 -2.79
CA HIS A 275 18.63 14.99 -3.32
C HIS A 275 19.97 14.25 -3.50
N SER A 276 20.14 13.06 -2.98
CA SER A 276 21.40 12.31 -3.09
C SER A 276 21.17 10.79 -2.90
N MET A 277 22.10 9.97 -3.39
CA MET A 277 22.11 8.52 -3.18
C MET A 277 21.98 8.16 -1.69
N SER A 278 22.71 8.83 -0.85
CA SER A 278 22.66 8.60 0.59
C SER A 278 21.33 9.01 1.22
N ALA A 279 20.72 10.09 0.74
CA ALA A 279 19.36 10.47 1.15
C ALA A 279 18.36 9.40 0.71
N ALA A 280 18.41 8.99 -0.54
CA ALA A 280 17.52 7.96 -1.11
C ALA A 280 17.57 6.64 -0.32
N ARG A 281 18.76 6.17 0.05
CA ARG A 281 18.92 4.95 0.87
C ARG A 281 18.34 5.07 2.28
N ARG A 282 18.32 6.27 2.86
CA ARG A 282 17.77 6.51 4.20
C ARG A 282 16.26 6.74 4.21
N VAL A 283 15.66 7.13 3.09
CA VAL A 283 14.22 7.38 2.98
C VAL A 283 13.38 6.23 3.55
N PRO A 284 13.50 4.98 3.06
CA PRO A 284 12.70 3.87 3.61
C PRO A 284 13.04 3.53 5.06
N LEU A 285 14.29 3.77 5.51
CA LEU A 285 14.69 3.54 6.90
C LEU A 285 14.08 4.56 7.86
N ILE A 286 14.00 5.83 7.45
CA ILE A 286 13.32 6.89 8.21
C ILE A 286 11.82 6.57 8.30
N ALA A 287 11.21 6.17 7.19
CA ALA A 287 9.80 5.79 7.13
C ALA A 287 9.48 4.55 7.99
N ALA A 288 10.41 3.60 8.12
CA ALA A 288 10.23 2.39 8.92
C ALA A 288 10.03 2.67 10.42
N VAL A 289 10.63 3.74 10.94
CA VAL A 289 10.54 4.08 12.39
C VAL A 289 9.08 4.34 12.82
N PRO A 290 8.36 5.32 12.27
CA PRO A 290 6.95 5.50 12.63
C PRO A 290 6.10 4.31 12.18
N LYS A 291 6.43 3.63 11.06
CA LYS A 291 5.69 2.48 10.56
C LYS A 291 5.60 1.33 11.55
N MET A 292 6.61 1.12 12.40
CA MET A 292 6.58 0.11 13.47
C MET A 292 5.43 0.33 14.47
N LEU A 293 5.04 1.58 14.71
CA LEU A 293 3.99 1.96 15.67
C LEU A 293 2.60 2.05 15.05
N PHE A 294 2.49 2.01 13.73
CA PHE A 294 1.22 2.12 13.03
C PHE A 294 0.18 1.04 13.37
N PRO A 295 0.55 -0.21 13.70
CA PRO A 295 -0.44 -1.18 14.19
C PRO A 295 -1.30 -0.65 15.34
N PHE A 296 -0.70 0.10 16.26
CA PHE A 296 -1.45 0.69 17.38
C PHE A 296 -2.40 1.80 16.94
N LEU A 297 -2.05 2.52 15.87
CA LEU A 297 -2.84 3.64 15.35
C LEU A 297 -4.00 3.20 14.44
N VAL A 298 -3.83 2.14 13.66
CA VAL A 298 -4.79 1.75 12.61
C VAL A 298 -5.42 0.37 12.81
N ILE A 299 -4.74 -0.61 13.45
CA ILE A 299 -5.29 -1.95 13.69
C ILE A 299 -6.10 -1.98 14.99
N VAL A 300 -5.54 -1.42 16.06
CA VAL A 300 -6.20 -1.41 17.38
C VAL A 300 -7.59 -0.75 17.34
N PRO A 301 -7.84 0.35 16.60
CA PRO A 301 -9.22 0.84 16.45
C PRO A 301 -10.19 -0.21 15.88
N GLY A 302 -9.78 -0.99 14.90
CA GLY A 302 -10.60 -2.09 14.39
C GLY A 302 -10.90 -3.15 15.45
N MET A 303 -9.88 -3.52 16.23
CA MET A 303 -10.05 -4.45 17.35
C MET A 303 -11.01 -3.89 18.43
N ILE A 304 -10.92 -2.60 18.72
CA ILE A 304 -11.85 -1.90 19.62
C ILE A 304 -13.27 -1.93 19.05
N ALA A 305 -13.43 -1.65 17.75
CA ALA A 305 -14.74 -1.63 17.10
C ALA A 305 -15.45 -2.99 17.20
N ILE A 306 -14.76 -4.10 16.91
CA ILE A 306 -15.38 -5.42 17.03
C ILE A 306 -15.64 -5.82 18.48
N ALA A 307 -14.74 -5.48 19.42
CA ALA A 307 -14.89 -5.73 20.83
C ALA A 307 -16.08 -4.96 21.44
N SER A 308 -16.34 -3.73 20.98
CA SER A 308 -17.49 -2.92 21.38
C SER A 308 -18.80 -3.41 20.77
N SER A 309 -18.78 -3.93 19.54
CA SER A 309 -19.98 -4.41 18.82
C SER A 309 -20.60 -5.67 19.46
N THR A 310 -19.81 -6.52 20.10
CA THR A 310 -20.27 -7.77 20.70
C THR A 310 -20.95 -7.58 22.06
N HIS A 311 -20.84 -6.39 22.66
CA HIS A 311 -21.47 -6.04 23.96
C HIS A 311 -22.64 -5.09 23.73
N MET A 312 -23.65 -5.49 22.96
CA MET A 312 -24.88 -4.72 22.68
C MET A 312 -25.73 -4.45 23.95
N GLY A 313 -25.23 -3.68 24.87
CA GLY A 313 -25.99 -3.31 26.08
C GLY A 313 -25.38 -2.14 26.85
N ALA A 314 -24.09 -1.95 26.81
CA ALA A 314 -23.41 -0.93 27.64
C ALA A 314 -22.94 0.31 26.83
N SER A 315 -22.55 0.16 25.56
CA SER A 315 -21.96 1.27 24.80
C SER A 315 -22.82 1.81 23.64
N GLY A 316 -23.86 1.11 23.23
CA GLY A 316 -24.68 1.50 22.07
C GLY A 316 -23.92 1.49 20.73
N PHE A 317 -22.70 0.94 20.68
CA PHE A 317 -21.90 0.85 19.47
C PHE A 317 -22.14 -0.50 18.76
N ALA A 318 -22.38 -0.45 17.44
CA ALA A 318 -22.48 -1.64 16.60
C ALA A 318 -21.92 -1.34 15.21
N LEU A 319 -21.17 -2.30 14.65
CA LEU A 319 -20.79 -2.26 13.25
C LEU A 319 -21.99 -2.63 12.37
N PRO A 320 -22.30 -1.85 11.32
CA PRO A 320 -23.41 -2.15 10.43
C PRO A 320 -23.12 -3.37 9.56
N HIS A 321 -24.19 -3.98 9.04
CA HIS A 321 -24.12 -5.07 8.08
C HIS A 321 -24.30 -4.55 6.66
N LYS A 322 -23.69 -5.22 5.69
CA LYS A 322 -23.95 -5.05 4.26
C LYS A 322 -25.28 -5.71 3.88
N THR A 323 -25.73 -5.47 2.67
CA THR A 323 -26.99 -6.03 2.12
C THR A 323 -26.99 -7.57 2.05
N ASP A 324 -25.80 -8.18 2.00
CA ASP A 324 -25.61 -9.63 2.02
C ASP A 324 -25.59 -10.25 3.45
N GLY A 325 -25.82 -9.41 4.48
CA GLY A 325 -25.82 -9.84 5.88
C GLY A 325 -24.42 -9.92 6.53
N THR A 326 -23.35 -9.69 5.80
CA THR A 326 -21.99 -9.67 6.36
C THR A 326 -21.69 -8.37 7.09
N LEU A 327 -20.83 -8.38 8.13
CA LEU A 327 -20.37 -7.18 8.80
C LEU A 327 -19.59 -6.29 7.82
N ASN A 328 -19.87 -5.00 7.84
CA ASN A 328 -19.10 -4.01 7.08
C ASN A 328 -17.92 -3.51 7.89
N TYR A 329 -16.80 -4.23 7.83
CA TYR A 329 -15.59 -3.91 8.57
C TYR A 329 -14.95 -2.58 8.13
N ASP A 330 -15.16 -2.14 6.88
CA ASP A 330 -14.61 -0.88 6.36
C ASP A 330 -15.18 0.35 7.10
N LEU A 331 -16.29 0.21 7.80
CA LEU A 331 -16.90 1.26 8.61
C LEU A 331 -16.34 1.35 10.04
N SER A 332 -15.35 0.53 10.42
CA SER A 332 -14.79 0.54 11.79
C SER A 332 -14.33 1.92 12.24
N ILE A 333 -13.45 2.58 11.49
CA ILE A 333 -12.95 3.93 11.83
C ILE A 333 -14.05 5.00 11.76
N PRO A 334 -14.82 5.13 10.65
CA PRO A 334 -15.88 6.12 10.59
C PRO A 334 -16.88 6.03 11.74
N MET A 335 -17.33 4.83 12.08
CA MET A 335 -18.28 4.62 13.17
C MET A 335 -17.67 4.93 14.54
N MET A 336 -16.40 4.57 14.78
CA MET A 336 -15.71 4.93 16.01
C MET A 336 -15.53 6.44 16.16
N LEU A 337 -15.17 7.16 15.10
CA LEU A 337 -15.08 8.63 15.13
C LEU A 337 -16.43 9.24 15.53
N SER A 338 -17.51 8.75 14.93
CA SER A 338 -18.87 9.23 15.26
C SER A 338 -19.28 8.94 16.71
N HIS A 339 -18.77 7.85 17.30
CA HIS A 339 -19.15 7.42 18.64
C HIS A 339 -18.31 8.10 19.73
N TYR A 340 -16.99 8.20 19.54
CA TYR A 340 -16.06 8.64 20.58
C TYR A 340 -15.71 10.13 20.52
N PHE A 341 -15.86 10.80 19.37
CA PHE A 341 -15.37 12.15 19.22
C PHE A 341 -16.46 13.20 19.46
N PRO A 342 -16.24 14.14 20.40
CA PRO A 342 -17.08 15.34 20.50
C PRO A 342 -16.86 16.28 19.32
N HIS A 343 -17.75 17.27 19.20
CA HIS A 343 -17.64 18.34 18.19
C HIS A 343 -16.26 19.02 18.24
N GLY A 344 -15.71 19.37 17.10
CA GLY A 344 -14.35 19.88 16.92
C GLY A 344 -13.31 18.75 16.80
N MET A 345 -13.30 17.78 17.71
CA MET A 345 -12.44 16.60 17.57
C MET A 345 -12.94 15.70 16.43
N LEU A 346 -14.23 15.60 16.22
CA LEU A 346 -14.82 14.90 15.07
C LEU A 346 -14.32 15.50 13.75
N GLY A 347 -14.31 16.82 13.63
CA GLY A 347 -13.76 17.52 12.47
C GLY A 347 -12.30 17.19 12.20
N LEU A 348 -11.46 17.08 13.25
CA LEU A 348 -10.06 16.65 13.11
C LEU A 348 -9.96 15.20 12.63
N GLY A 349 -10.73 14.27 13.19
CA GLY A 349 -10.76 12.86 12.79
C GLY A 349 -11.23 12.68 11.34
N LEU A 350 -12.27 13.41 10.93
CA LEU A 350 -12.77 13.42 9.55
C LEU A 350 -11.73 14.02 8.59
N THR A 351 -11.06 15.10 9.01
CA THR A 351 -9.95 15.68 8.24
C THR A 351 -8.80 14.68 8.08
N ALA A 352 -8.49 13.90 9.11
CA ALA A 352 -7.48 12.84 9.03
C ALA A 352 -7.87 11.73 8.03
N LEU A 353 -9.15 11.33 7.99
CA LEU A 353 -9.66 10.39 6.98
C LEU A 353 -9.55 10.96 5.57
N LEU A 354 -10.01 12.19 5.34
CA LEU A 354 -9.93 12.87 4.05
C LEU A 354 -8.46 13.03 3.62
N ALA A 355 -7.59 13.44 4.54
CA ALA A 355 -6.15 13.55 4.29
C ALA A 355 -5.54 12.21 3.86
N SER A 356 -5.91 11.12 4.53
CA SER A 356 -5.49 9.76 4.19
C SER A 356 -5.92 9.37 2.76
N PHE A 357 -7.20 9.53 2.43
CA PHE A 357 -7.70 9.16 1.09
C PHE A 357 -7.07 9.99 -0.01
N MET A 358 -6.92 11.29 0.21
CA MET A 358 -6.28 12.21 -0.73
C MET A 358 -4.79 11.87 -0.92
N SER A 359 -4.08 11.47 0.16
CA SER A 359 -2.68 11.04 0.09
C SER A 359 -2.53 9.79 -0.77
N GLY A 360 -3.32 8.75 -0.51
CA GLY A 360 -3.30 7.50 -1.28
C GLY A 360 -3.64 7.73 -2.75
N MET A 361 -4.64 8.57 -3.05
CA MET A 361 -4.99 8.93 -4.43
C MET A 361 -3.89 9.71 -5.13
N ALA A 362 -3.34 10.75 -4.48
CA ALA A 362 -2.24 11.53 -5.06
C ALA A 362 -1.04 10.64 -5.39
N GLY A 363 -0.72 9.70 -4.49
CA GLY A 363 0.32 8.73 -4.69
C GLY A 363 0.10 7.86 -5.93
N ASN A 364 -1.04 7.20 -6.01
CA ASN A 364 -1.39 6.32 -7.12
C ASN A 364 -1.48 7.08 -8.46
N VAL A 365 -2.16 8.22 -8.48
CA VAL A 365 -2.35 9.01 -9.71
C VAL A 365 -1.02 9.60 -10.20
N THR A 366 -0.12 10.06 -9.32
CA THR A 366 1.21 10.56 -9.73
C THR A 366 2.11 9.43 -10.26
N ALA A 367 2.02 8.23 -9.68
CA ALA A 367 2.72 7.06 -10.20
C ALA A 367 2.14 6.61 -11.55
N PHE A 368 0.81 6.55 -11.67
CA PHE A 368 0.12 6.21 -12.92
C PHE A 368 0.50 7.17 -14.05
N ASN A 369 0.37 8.49 -13.84
CA ASN A 369 0.64 9.46 -14.90
C ASN A 369 2.11 9.45 -15.34
N THR A 370 3.05 9.17 -14.45
CA THR A 370 4.47 9.03 -14.77
C THR A 370 4.71 7.80 -15.66
N VAL A 371 4.20 6.64 -15.25
CA VAL A 371 4.35 5.39 -15.99
C VAL A 371 3.61 5.46 -17.34
N TRP A 372 2.38 6.00 -17.35
CA TRP A 372 1.64 6.21 -18.58
C TRP A 372 2.40 7.10 -19.55
N THR A 373 2.89 8.25 -19.09
CA THR A 373 3.53 9.24 -19.96
C THR A 373 4.87 8.76 -20.49
N TYR A 374 5.74 8.21 -19.64
CA TYR A 374 7.08 7.81 -20.05
C TYR A 374 7.18 6.39 -20.56
N ASP A 375 6.50 5.44 -19.90
CA ASP A 375 6.70 4.01 -20.17
C ASP A 375 5.70 3.45 -21.18
N ILE A 376 4.57 4.13 -21.41
CA ILE A 376 3.58 3.73 -22.41
C ILE A 376 3.55 4.75 -23.55
N TYR A 377 3.19 6.01 -23.28
CA TYR A 377 2.96 7.01 -24.32
C TYR A 377 4.24 7.38 -25.07
N GLN A 378 5.28 7.83 -24.35
CA GLN A 378 6.57 8.17 -24.96
C GLN A 378 7.25 6.95 -25.62
N ALA A 379 7.12 5.78 -25.02
CA ALA A 379 7.79 4.59 -25.52
C ALA A 379 7.18 4.02 -26.79
N TYR A 380 5.84 4.00 -26.91
CA TYR A 380 5.14 3.26 -27.95
C TYR A 380 4.26 4.11 -28.87
N ILE A 381 3.77 5.27 -28.40
CA ILE A 381 2.77 6.07 -29.13
C ILE A 381 3.43 7.29 -29.79
N HIS A 382 4.12 8.13 -29.04
CA HIS A 382 4.71 9.36 -29.57
C HIS A 382 6.12 9.59 -29.03
N ARG A 383 7.10 9.15 -29.79
CA ARG A 383 8.54 9.31 -29.49
C ARG A 383 9.05 10.66 -29.97
N GLY A 384 9.93 11.30 -29.19
CA GLY A 384 10.62 12.52 -29.60
C GLY A 384 9.78 13.80 -29.54
N ALA A 385 8.66 13.81 -28.83
CA ALA A 385 7.90 15.02 -28.58
C ALA A 385 8.66 15.98 -27.63
N SER A 386 8.23 17.25 -27.59
CA SER A 386 8.81 18.25 -26.68
C SER A 386 8.51 17.92 -25.21
N ASP A 387 9.34 18.39 -24.30
CA ASP A 387 9.14 18.25 -22.84
C ASP A 387 7.78 18.82 -22.40
N HIS A 388 7.37 19.95 -22.98
CA HIS A 388 6.06 20.56 -22.74
C HIS A 388 4.90 19.66 -23.18
N HIS A 389 5.06 18.90 -24.26
CA HIS A 389 4.06 17.93 -24.71
C HIS A 389 3.89 16.79 -23.70
N TYR A 390 4.99 16.24 -23.19
CA TYR A 390 4.93 15.19 -22.14
C TYR A 390 4.36 15.70 -20.83
N LEU A 391 4.64 16.95 -20.45
CA LEU A 391 4.01 17.59 -19.29
C LEU A 391 2.47 17.67 -19.47
N ASN A 392 2.00 18.08 -20.63
CA ASN A 392 0.56 18.14 -20.90
C ASN A 392 -0.06 16.74 -20.98
N MET A 393 0.67 15.76 -21.55
CA MET A 393 0.22 14.37 -21.55
C MET A 393 0.06 13.81 -20.12
N GLY A 394 0.96 14.16 -19.21
CA GLY A 394 0.84 13.80 -17.79
C GLY A 394 -0.43 14.37 -17.14
N ARG A 395 -0.83 15.59 -17.49
CA ARG A 395 -2.10 16.17 -17.02
C ARG A 395 -3.32 15.44 -17.58
N VAL A 396 -3.30 15.11 -18.88
CA VAL A 396 -4.36 14.29 -19.50
C VAL A 396 -4.43 12.91 -18.87
N ALA A 397 -3.28 12.27 -18.64
CA ALA A 397 -3.20 10.98 -17.95
C ALA A 397 -3.76 11.03 -16.52
N THR A 398 -3.57 12.16 -15.82
CA THR A 398 -4.17 12.38 -14.49
C THR A 398 -5.70 12.33 -14.55
N VAL A 399 -6.31 13.05 -15.49
CA VAL A 399 -7.79 13.06 -15.68
C VAL A 399 -8.29 11.66 -16.03
N PHE A 400 -7.61 10.99 -16.96
CA PHE A 400 -7.95 9.64 -17.40
C PHE A 400 -7.82 8.62 -16.26
N GLY A 401 -6.73 8.67 -15.49
CA GLY A 401 -6.51 7.81 -14.34
C GLY A 401 -7.58 7.97 -13.25
N ILE A 402 -8.02 9.19 -12.98
CA ILE A 402 -9.12 9.45 -12.04
C ILE A 402 -10.45 8.90 -12.56
N ALA A 403 -10.75 9.07 -13.84
CA ALA A 403 -11.98 8.51 -14.43
C ALA A 403 -12.01 6.98 -14.34
N LEU A 404 -10.87 6.32 -14.60
CA LEU A 404 -10.74 4.87 -14.42
C LEU A 404 -10.86 4.46 -12.95
N SER A 405 -10.36 5.27 -12.02
CA SER A 405 -10.46 5.02 -10.57
C SER A 405 -11.90 5.08 -10.07
N VAL A 406 -12.76 5.90 -10.68
CA VAL A 406 -14.21 5.90 -10.41
C VAL A 406 -14.80 4.54 -10.76
N ALA A 407 -14.50 3.99 -11.94
CA ALA A 407 -14.98 2.66 -12.32
C ALA A 407 -14.45 1.56 -11.36
N ALA A 408 -13.19 1.65 -10.95
CA ALA A 408 -12.58 0.72 -10.00
C ALA A 408 -13.20 0.80 -8.59
N ALA A 409 -13.74 1.95 -8.18
CA ALA A 409 -14.44 2.09 -6.90
C ALA A 409 -15.69 1.21 -6.81
N TYR A 410 -16.41 1.01 -7.91
CA TYR A 410 -17.54 0.09 -7.95
C TYR A 410 -17.13 -1.38 -7.78
N VAL A 411 -15.93 -1.74 -8.26
CA VAL A 411 -15.38 -3.09 -8.01
C VAL A 411 -15.05 -3.26 -6.53
N ALA A 412 -14.47 -2.25 -5.88
CA ALA A 412 -14.13 -2.29 -4.46
C ALA A 412 -15.37 -2.53 -3.56
N ASN A 413 -16.54 -2.05 -3.96
CA ASN A 413 -17.79 -2.22 -3.22
C ASN A 413 -18.24 -3.69 -3.05
N HIS A 414 -17.72 -4.62 -3.87
CA HIS A 414 -18.03 -6.06 -3.75
C HIS A 414 -17.26 -6.77 -2.63
N PHE A 415 -16.27 -6.11 -2.02
CA PHE A 415 -15.50 -6.66 -0.90
C PHE A 415 -16.01 -6.10 0.42
N ASN A 416 -16.01 -6.91 1.49
CA ASN A 416 -16.36 -6.46 2.85
C ASN A 416 -15.16 -5.95 3.64
N ASN A 417 -13.95 -6.11 3.06
CA ASN A 417 -12.68 -5.58 3.54
C ASN A 417 -11.85 -5.20 2.32
N ILE A 418 -11.57 -3.93 2.14
CA ILE A 418 -10.77 -3.42 1.00
C ILE A 418 -9.34 -3.97 0.97
N MET A 419 -8.80 -4.40 2.12
CA MET A 419 -7.47 -5.01 2.17
C MET A 419 -7.43 -6.37 1.48
N ASP A 420 -8.50 -7.17 1.56
CA ASP A 420 -8.59 -8.45 0.85
C ASP A 420 -8.52 -8.25 -0.67
N MET A 421 -9.19 -7.21 -1.20
CA MET A 421 -9.09 -6.83 -2.61
C MET A 421 -7.66 -6.40 -3.00
N LEU A 422 -7.02 -5.57 -2.18
CA LEU A 422 -5.67 -5.08 -2.48
C LEU A 422 -4.64 -6.22 -2.46
N GLN A 423 -4.73 -7.16 -1.52
CA GLN A 423 -3.83 -8.31 -1.50
C GLN A 423 -4.01 -9.21 -2.72
N LEU A 424 -5.23 -9.33 -3.23
CA LEU A 424 -5.50 -10.02 -4.48
C LEU A 424 -4.77 -9.33 -5.66
N LEU A 425 -4.90 -8.01 -5.81
CA LEU A 425 -4.22 -7.25 -6.85
C LEU A 425 -2.70 -7.37 -6.75
N PHE A 426 -2.15 -7.29 -5.55
CA PHE A 426 -0.71 -7.43 -5.31
C PHE A 426 -0.19 -8.84 -5.63
N ALA A 427 -1.00 -9.88 -5.42
CA ALA A 427 -0.66 -11.23 -5.81
C ALA A 427 -0.52 -11.38 -7.34
N PHE A 428 -1.32 -10.67 -8.11
CA PHE A 428 -1.27 -10.70 -9.58
C PHE A 428 -0.11 -9.89 -10.17
N VAL A 429 0.25 -8.75 -9.56
CA VAL A 429 1.20 -7.80 -10.14
C VAL A 429 2.52 -7.78 -9.36
N ASN A 430 2.48 -7.52 -8.06
CA ASN A 430 3.69 -7.30 -7.27
C ASN A 430 4.44 -8.61 -6.99
N ALA A 431 3.75 -9.75 -6.84
CA ALA A 431 4.41 -11.01 -6.56
C ALA A 431 5.32 -11.50 -7.71
N PRO A 432 4.85 -11.62 -8.97
CA PRO A 432 5.75 -11.98 -10.07
C PRO A 432 6.77 -10.88 -10.37
N LEU A 433 6.41 -9.61 -10.17
CA LEU A 433 7.33 -8.50 -10.37
C LEU A 433 8.51 -8.58 -9.39
N PHE A 434 8.26 -8.90 -8.13
CA PHE A 434 9.33 -9.06 -7.13
C PHE A 434 10.29 -10.19 -7.50
N ALA A 435 9.80 -11.34 -7.98
CA ALA A 435 10.66 -12.41 -8.49
C ALA A 435 11.56 -11.94 -9.64
N THR A 436 11.00 -11.15 -10.56
CA THR A 436 11.72 -10.56 -11.69
C THR A 436 12.82 -9.60 -11.21
N PHE A 437 12.52 -8.74 -10.24
CA PHE A 437 13.51 -7.80 -9.66
C PHE A 437 14.59 -8.52 -8.87
N LEU A 438 14.21 -9.50 -8.05
CA LEU A 438 15.15 -10.28 -7.25
C LEU A 438 16.20 -10.95 -8.15
N LEU A 439 15.76 -11.65 -9.19
CA LEU A 439 16.66 -12.25 -10.17
C LEU A 439 17.41 -11.19 -10.99
N GLY A 440 16.74 -10.11 -11.38
CA GLY A 440 17.33 -9.03 -12.16
C GLY A 440 18.50 -8.34 -11.46
N MET A 441 18.34 -8.02 -10.18
CA MET A 441 19.35 -7.29 -9.40
C MET A 441 20.45 -8.20 -8.84
N PHE A 442 20.16 -9.47 -8.53
CA PHE A 442 21.09 -10.34 -7.81
C PHE A 442 21.68 -11.48 -8.64
N TRP A 443 21.12 -11.76 -9.83
CA TRP A 443 21.58 -12.85 -10.68
C TRP A 443 21.96 -12.36 -12.09
N LYS A 444 23.27 -12.23 -12.36
CA LYS A 444 23.78 -11.70 -13.64
C LYS A 444 23.38 -12.50 -14.87
N ARG A 445 23.05 -13.80 -14.71
CA ARG A 445 22.66 -14.71 -15.80
C ARG A 445 21.23 -14.47 -16.28
N ALA A 446 20.37 -13.78 -15.50
CA ALA A 446 18.98 -13.50 -15.88
C ALA A 446 18.89 -12.74 -17.19
N THR A 447 18.05 -13.22 -18.12
CA THR A 447 17.89 -12.70 -19.47
C THR A 447 16.55 -11.97 -19.64
N GLY A 448 16.42 -11.10 -20.66
CA GLY A 448 15.15 -10.42 -20.96
C GLY A 448 14.05 -11.41 -21.36
N HIS A 449 14.38 -12.44 -22.13
CA HIS A 449 13.41 -13.50 -22.46
C HIS A 449 12.92 -14.24 -21.22
N GLY A 450 13.84 -14.55 -20.28
CA GLY A 450 13.49 -15.16 -19.01
C GLY A 450 12.59 -14.28 -18.16
N ALA A 451 12.94 -13.02 -18.01
CA ALA A 451 12.17 -12.05 -17.23
C ALA A 451 10.75 -11.84 -17.80
N PHE A 452 10.63 -11.68 -19.11
CA PHE A 452 9.33 -11.51 -19.78
C PHE A 452 8.45 -12.77 -19.63
N ALA A 453 9.01 -13.96 -19.95
CA ALA A 453 8.28 -15.23 -19.84
C ALA A 453 7.88 -15.50 -18.38
N GLY A 454 8.78 -15.25 -17.41
CA GLY A 454 8.51 -15.40 -16.00
C GLY A 454 7.41 -14.48 -15.50
N LEU A 455 7.48 -13.19 -15.86
CA LEU A 455 6.47 -12.21 -15.44
C LEU A 455 5.08 -12.59 -15.98
N LEU A 456 4.99 -12.97 -17.26
CA LEU A 456 3.74 -13.39 -17.87
C LEU A 456 3.19 -14.68 -17.24
N SER A 457 4.04 -15.71 -17.08
CA SER A 457 3.62 -16.99 -16.50
C SER A 457 3.28 -16.86 -15.00
N GLY A 458 3.96 -15.99 -14.25
CA GLY A 458 3.62 -15.70 -12.85
C GLY A 458 2.24 -15.06 -12.71
N THR A 459 1.93 -14.06 -13.55
CA THR A 459 0.58 -13.45 -13.58
C THR A 459 -0.48 -14.49 -14.02
N ALA A 460 -0.16 -15.33 -15.01
CA ALA A 460 -1.06 -16.42 -15.43
C ALA A 460 -1.27 -17.46 -14.31
N ALA A 461 -0.23 -17.77 -13.53
CA ALA A 461 -0.33 -18.67 -12.38
C ALA A 461 -1.22 -18.08 -11.27
N ALA A 462 -1.14 -16.76 -11.01
CA ALA A 462 -2.07 -16.10 -10.10
C ALA A 462 -3.51 -16.24 -10.58
N ALA A 463 -3.76 -15.98 -11.88
CA ALA A 463 -5.08 -16.12 -12.48
C ALA A 463 -5.61 -17.56 -12.40
N LEU A 464 -4.77 -18.54 -12.71
CA LEU A 464 -5.14 -19.96 -12.64
C LEU A 464 -5.43 -20.40 -11.21
N HIS A 465 -4.58 -20.01 -10.24
CA HIS A 465 -4.81 -20.32 -8.83
C HIS A 465 -6.13 -19.71 -8.35
N GLN A 466 -6.40 -18.45 -8.66
CA GLN A 466 -7.65 -17.77 -8.31
C GLN A 466 -8.87 -18.45 -9.00
N ALA A 467 -8.72 -18.86 -10.26
CA ALA A 467 -9.76 -19.53 -11.03
C ALA A 467 -10.17 -20.90 -10.44
N LEU A 468 -9.22 -21.58 -9.80
CA LEU A 468 -9.38 -22.94 -9.26
C LEU A 468 -9.62 -22.97 -7.74
N THR A 469 -9.60 -21.83 -7.06
CA THR A 469 -9.75 -21.77 -5.60
C THR A 469 -10.79 -20.75 -5.18
N LEU A 470 -11.34 -20.92 -3.99
CA LEU A 470 -12.32 -20.01 -3.41
C LEU A 470 -12.13 -19.94 -1.89
N SER A 471 -12.49 -18.84 -1.27
CA SER A 471 -12.58 -18.76 0.20
C SER A 471 -13.96 -19.16 0.68
N ARG A 472 -14.05 -19.76 1.88
CA ARG A 472 -15.31 -20.18 2.49
C ARG A 472 -16.27 -18.98 2.61
N GLY A 473 -17.53 -19.20 2.21
CA GLY A 473 -18.57 -18.17 2.28
C GLY A 473 -18.52 -17.13 1.18
N SER A 474 -17.52 -17.15 0.29
CA SER A 474 -17.46 -16.23 -0.85
C SER A 474 -18.24 -16.78 -2.05
N PRO A 475 -18.92 -15.90 -2.83
CA PRO A 475 -19.54 -16.30 -4.08
C PRO A 475 -18.48 -16.54 -5.17
N VAL A 476 -18.78 -17.47 -6.08
CA VAL A 476 -17.99 -17.67 -7.30
C VAL A 476 -18.02 -16.40 -8.16
N GLY A 477 -16.90 -15.99 -8.71
CA GLY A 477 -16.77 -14.80 -9.55
C GLY A 477 -15.47 -14.03 -9.29
N ILE A 478 -15.55 -12.73 -9.01
CA ILE A 478 -14.37 -11.89 -8.75
C ILE A 478 -13.50 -12.46 -7.61
N LYS A 479 -14.13 -13.09 -6.62
CA LYS A 479 -13.43 -13.68 -5.45
C LYS A 479 -12.82 -15.05 -5.74
N GLY A 480 -13.01 -15.63 -6.90
CA GLY A 480 -12.40 -16.88 -7.33
C GLY A 480 -13.38 -17.93 -7.84
N GLY A 481 -12.87 -19.14 -8.12
CA GLY A 481 -13.67 -20.32 -8.46
C GLY A 481 -14.32 -20.31 -9.85
N TRP A 482 -13.98 -19.36 -10.71
CA TRP A 482 -14.68 -19.14 -12.00
C TRP A 482 -14.38 -20.19 -13.08
N LEU A 483 -13.35 -21.03 -12.94
CA LEU A 483 -13.16 -22.25 -13.76
C LEU A 483 -13.68 -23.49 -13.02
N ALA A 484 -13.28 -23.67 -11.77
CA ALA A 484 -13.69 -24.76 -10.91
C ALA A 484 -13.28 -24.42 -9.46
N VAL A 485 -13.88 -25.09 -8.47
CA VAL A 485 -13.46 -24.97 -7.07
C VAL A 485 -12.79 -26.28 -6.66
N LEU A 486 -11.46 -26.34 -6.83
CA LEU A 486 -10.66 -27.50 -6.44
C LEU A 486 -10.19 -27.41 -4.98
N HIS A 487 -10.08 -26.20 -4.42
CA HIS A 487 -9.67 -25.97 -3.03
C HIS A 487 -10.45 -24.83 -2.40
N LEU A 488 -10.85 -25.02 -1.13
CA LEU A 488 -11.54 -24.02 -0.32
C LEU A 488 -10.61 -23.53 0.80
N TYR A 489 -10.19 -22.27 0.72
CA TYR A 489 -9.42 -21.62 1.78
C TYR A 489 -10.31 -21.18 2.93
N PRO A 490 -9.79 -21.17 4.18
CA PRO A 490 -10.55 -20.68 5.34
C PRO A 490 -10.95 -19.19 5.24
N SER A 491 -10.16 -18.37 4.55
CA SER A 491 -10.39 -16.92 4.39
C SER A 491 -9.94 -16.42 3.01
N GLU A 492 -10.39 -15.22 2.63
CA GLU A 492 -9.92 -14.51 1.43
C GLU A 492 -8.42 -14.18 1.55
N MET A 493 -7.95 -13.84 2.76
CA MET A 493 -6.54 -13.52 3.01
C MET A 493 -5.63 -14.74 2.78
N ALA A 494 -6.05 -15.93 3.24
CA ALA A 494 -5.33 -17.18 2.99
C ALA A 494 -5.22 -17.47 1.48
N GLN A 495 -6.33 -17.35 0.74
CA GLN A 495 -6.34 -17.52 -0.70
C GLN A 495 -5.37 -16.57 -1.39
N ASN A 496 -5.36 -15.28 -1.01
CA ASN A 496 -4.49 -14.27 -1.59
C ASN A 496 -3.01 -14.54 -1.33
N PHE A 497 -2.63 -14.98 -0.13
CA PHE A 497 -1.23 -15.30 0.19
C PHE A 497 -0.73 -16.50 -0.61
N TRP A 498 -1.52 -17.53 -0.76
CA TRP A 498 -1.17 -18.68 -1.59
C TRP A 498 -1.19 -18.37 -3.09
N THR A 499 -2.07 -17.49 -3.54
CA THR A 499 -2.04 -16.95 -4.91
C THR A 499 -0.71 -16.24 -5.17
N ALA A 500 -0.25 -15.42 -4.23
CA ALA A 500 1.03 -14.71 -4.35
C ALA A 500 2.24 -15.66 -4.35
N ILE A 501 2.25 -16.67 -3.46
CA ILE A 501 3.31 -17.70 -3.43
C ILE A 501 3.36 -18.44 -4.77
N SER A 502 2.21 -18.82 -5.32
CA SER A 502 2.12 -19.51 -6.61
C SER A 502 2.66 -18.64 -7.74
N ALA A 503 2.21 -17.38 -7.81
CA ALA A 503 2.67 -16.42 -8.82
C ALA A 503 4.18 -16.17 -8.76
N PHE A 504 4.72 -15.95 -7.56
CA PHE A 504 6.15 -15.75 -7.33
C PHE A 504 6.97 -16.96 -7.74
N THR A 505 6.56 -18.16 -7.28
CA THR A 505 7.28 -19.41 -7.53
C THR A 505 7.33 -19.76 -9.02
N VAL A 506 6.20 -19.64 -9.71
CA VAL A 506 6.15 -19.90 -11.16
C VAL A 506 6.98 -18.86 -11.92
N CYS A 507 6.85 -17.56 -11.58
CA CYS A 507 7.67 -16.52 -12.19
C CYS A 507 9.16 -16.78 -12.01
N LEU A 508 9.60 -17.09 -10.79
CA LEU A 508 11.01 -17.38 -10.47
C LEU A 508 11.51 -18.59 -11.25
N THR A 509 10.77 -19.69 -11.23
CA THR A 509 11.14 -20.95 -11.89
C THR A 509 11.25 -20.79 -13.41
N VAL A 510 10.25 -20.14 -14.03
CA VAL A 510 10.24 -19.91 -15.49
C VAL A 510 11.34 -18.93 -15.87
N THR A 511 11.55 -17.84 -15.10
CA THR A 511 12.65 -16.90 -15.36
C THR A 511 14.00 -17.62 -15.33
N VAL A 512 14.24 -18.48 -14.34
CA VAL A 512 15.49 -19.26 -14.25
C VAL A 512 15.61 -20.23 -15.43
N GLY A 513 14.60 -21.05 -15.67
CA GLY A 513 14.59 -22.04 -16.74
C GLY A 513 14.86 -21.42 -18.14
N VAL A 514 14.12 -20.39 -18.49
CA VAL A 514 14.29 -19.69 -19.78
C VAL A 514 15.63 -18.95 -19.84
N SER A 515 16.09 -18.35 -18.74
CA SER A 515 17.40 -17.70 -18.70
C SER A 515 18.56 -18.69 -18.92
N LEU A 516 18.47 -19.95 -18.45
CA LEU A 516 19.50 -20.95 -18.64
C LEU A 516 19.66 -21.38 -20.10
N VAL A 517 18.59 -21.34 -20.89
CA VAL A 517 18.60 -21.74 -22.31
C VAL A 517 18.73 -20.56 -23.29
N THR A 518 18.68 -19.32 -22.80
CA THR A 518 18.83 -18.11 -23.63
C THR A 518 20.18 -17.42 -23.38
N ARG A 519 20.63 -16.59 -24.34
CA ARG A 519 21.92 -15.89 -24.24
C ARG A 519 21.86 -14.75 -23.23
N PRO A 520 22.80 -14.68 -22.24
CA PRO A 520 22.88 -13.57 -21.31
C PRO A 520 23.40 -12.31 -21.99
N ARG A 521 23.10 -11.15 -21.41
CA ARG A 521 23.72 -9.89 -21.81
C ARG A 521 25.19 -9.84 -21.37
N PRO A 522 26.07 -9.13 -22.11
CA PRO A 522 27.46 -8.93 -21.72
C PRO A 522 27.58 -8.26 -20.35
N GLU A 523 28.51 -8.68 -19.51
CA GLU A 523 28.70 -8.12 -18.15
C GLU A 523 28.95 -6.60 -18.18
N LYS A 524 29.60 -6.08 -19.22
CA LYS A 524 29.84 -4.64 -19.38
C LYS A 524 28.55 -3.79 -19.41
N GLU A 525 27.47 -4.35 -19.94
CA GLU A 525 26.16 -3.68 -20.00
C GLU A 525 25.38 -3.79 -18.68
N LEU A 526 25.82 -4.65 -17.77
CA LEU A 526 25.16 -4.92 -16.50
C LEU A 526 25.79 -4.14 -15.32
N VAL A 527 26.87 -3.41 -15.56
CA VAL A 527 27.52 -2.56 -14.55
C VAL A 527 26.54 -1.49 -14.09
N GLY A 528 26.34 -1.37 -12.78
CA GLY A 528 25.33 -0.46 -12.20
C GLY A 528 23.91 -1.00 -12.14
N LEU A 529 23.66 -2.19 -12.71
CA LEU A 529 22.33 -2.81 -12.78
C LEU A 529 22.25 -4.17 -12.05
N VAL A 530 23.39 -4.76 -11.70
CA VAL A 530 23.45 -6.06 -10.99
C VAL A 530 24.40 -5.94 -9.79
N TYR A 531 23.98 -6.50 -8.66
CA TYR A 531 24.69 -6.36 -7.38
C TYR A 531 26.16 -6.77 -7.42
N SER A 532 26.47 -7.89 -8.06
CA SER A 532 27.86 -8.42 -8.17
C SER A 532 28.77 -7.58 -9.08
N LEU A 533 28.22 -6.72 -9.94
CA LEU A 533 28.94 -5.90 -10.92
C LEU A 533 28.88 -4.38 -10.59
N THR A 534 28.29 -4.01 -9.48
CA THR A 534 28.08 -2.61 -9.13
C THR A 534 28.97 -2.20 -7.94
N PRO A 535 29.75 -1.12 -8.05
CA PRO A 535 30.50 -0.58 -6.91
C PRO A 535 29.56 -0.22 -5.76
N ARG A 536 29.91 -0.62 -4.55
CA ARG A 536 29.12 -0.27 -3.37
C ARG A 536 29.27 1.22 -3.07
N PRO A 537 28.18 1.94 -2.74
CA PRO A 537 28.26 3.33 -2.32
C PRO A 537 29.18 3.47 -1.10
N SER A 538 30.16 4.39 -1.18
CA SER A 538 31.08 4.65 -0.08
C SER A 538 30.34 5.26 1.11
N GLU A 539 30.55 4.72 2.29
CA GLU A 539 30.08 5.25 3.58
C GLU A 539 31.23 5.93 4.36
N ALA A 540 32.36 6.21 3.68
CA ALA A 540 33.50 6.89 4.27
C ALA A 540 33.09 8.27 4.80
N GLY A 541 33.57 8.63 5.98
CA GLY A 541 33.25 9.92 6.64
C GLY A 541 31.93 9.95 7.43
N ARG A 542 31.16 8.87 7.47
CA ARG A 542 29.94 8.79 8.29
C ARG A 542 30.17 8.01 9.57
N PRO A 543 29.64 8.49 10.71
CA PRO A 543 29.65 7.70 11.93
C PRO A 543 28.88 6.39 11.69
N TRP A 544 29.33 5.32 12.32
CA TRP A 544 28.78 3.96 12.10
C TRP A 544 27.27 3.86 12.32
N TYR A 545 26.74 4.58 13.33
CA TYR A 545 25.30 4.61 13.67
C TYR A 545 24.43 5.33 12.63
N ALA A 546 25.00 6.18 11.77
CA ALA A 546 24.29 6.87 10.68
C ALA A 546 24.34 6.11 9.34
N ARG A 547 25.03 4.95 9.29
CA ARG A 547 25.10 4.11 8.10
C ARG A 547 23.78 3.36 7.88
N PRO A 548 23.29 3.24 6.63
CA PRO A 548 22.04 2.54 6.35
C PRO A 548 21.94 1.13 6.93
N ALA A 549 23.02 0.36 6.90
CA ALA A 549 23.05 -1.00 7.47
C ALA A 549 22.86 -1.00 9.00
N ALA A 550 23.47 -0.06 9.73
CA ALA A 550 23.31 0.03 11.18
C ALA A 550 21.89 0.50 11.56
N LEU A 551 21.36 1.50 10.83
CA LEU A 551 19.96 1.94 11.01
C LEU A 551 18.99 0.79 10.70
N GLY A 552 19.21 0.04 9.62
CA GLY A 552 18.41 -1.13 9.28
C GLY A 552 18.46 -2.21 10.37
N ALA A 553 19.64 -2.52 10.90
CA ALA A 553 19.79 -3.47 11.99
C ALA A 553 19.04 -3.04 13.26
N ALA A 554 19.15 -1.76 13.63
CA ALA A 554 18.42 -1.20 14.78
C ALA A 554 16.90 -1.31 14.59
N VAL A 555 16.38 -0.95 13.42
CA VAL A 555 14.96 -1.06 13.07
C VAL A 555 14.48 -2.51 13.15
N LEU A 556 15.22 -3.46 12.57
CA LEU A 556 14.87 -4.88 12.63
C LEU A 556 14.89 -5.43 14.05
N THR A 557 15.85 -5.01 14.88
CA THR A 557 15.93 -5.42 16.29
C THR A 557 14.69 -4.97 17.07
N VAL A 558 14.28 -3.70 16.92
CA VAL A 558 13.06 -3.20 17.58
C VAL A 558 11.83 -3.94 17.06
N THR A 559 11.75 -4.21 15.76
CA THR A 559 10.65 -4.97 15.17
C THR A 559 10.57 -6.40 15.72
N LEU A 560 11.70 -7.07 15.92
CA LEU A 560 11.74 -8.38 16.56
C LEU A 560 11.24 -8.32 18.01
N LEU A 561 11.67 -7.33 18.78
CA LEU A 561 11.19 -7.12 20.15
C LEU A 561 9.66 -6.91 20.20
N LEU A 562 9.10 -6.15 19.25
CA LEU A 562 7.63 -5.99 19.15
C LEU A 562 6.94 -7.32 18.84
N ASN A 563 7.48 -8.14 17.92
CA ASN A 563 6.94 -9.48 17.65
C ASN A 563 6.92 -10.36 18.91
N PHE A 564 7.98 -10.34 19.73
CA PHE A 564 8.04 -11.10 20.97
C PHE A 564 7.09 -10.55 22.04
N ALA A 565 6.94 -9.23 22.14
CA ALA A 565 6.06 -8.61 23.13
C ALA A 565 4.57 -8.94 22.91
N PHE A 566 4.16 -9.18 21.68
CA PHE A 566 2.78 -9.49 21.29
C PHE A 566 2.58 -10.95 20.81
N TRP A 567 3.50 -11.83 21.16
CA TRP A 567 3.46 -13.27 20.80
C TRP A 567 2.21 -14.00 21.22
#